data_e0a3e2804857d5443169c8668993b7ef
#
_entry.id   e0a3e2804857d5443169c8668993b7ef
#
_cell.length_a   1.000
_cell.length_b   1.000
_cell.length_c   1.000
_cell.angle_alpha   90.00
_cell.angle_beta   90.00
_cell.angle_gamma   90.00
#
_symmetry.space_group_name_H-M   'P 1'
#
loop_
_entity.id
_entity.type
_entity.pdbx_description
1 polymer ?
#
loop_
_entity_poly.entity_id
_entity_poly.type
_entity_poly.pdbx_seq_one_letter_code
_entity_poly.pdbx_strand_id
1 'polypeptide(L)'
;MQQTENDKNKNNLYSQTIVQGRLTKSEWNNMEIPISPDELTIIQLIRDSYHNVQLKLNHHSSMVGILKVTPSPEMHVYLYQKHFEQLIHDMVKTFQLSPAFSCDADAGSGIKKSGKNKLVELKKVDAIRIKNNESALSTHSKNIFEHTILKICKLLLTKKAKWNILQQENEKDKKDKKEESDSDEDEYDDIDECSWMSYYYALTMNIKNSIEHVNIHVFAFVKYLLNMFEPDVDIVKFIQYAEHFVEKNHLCTKFKDMELYDHQKQIFTHAKSPNPKLVLYIAPTGTGKTLTPIGLSEKHKIIFVCAARHVGLALAKSAISVQKRIAFAFGCKSVDDIRLHYFAVKEATRDWRTGGIRKVDNSIGDNVDIMICDIQSYLHAMFYMKAFHPVENTILFWDEPTITMD
;
A
#
# COMPACT_ATOMS: atom_id res chain seq x y z
N MET A 1 16.22 50.50 26.08
CA MET A 1 15.29 50.52 24.92
C MET A 1 15.50 49.42 23.89
N GLN A 2 16.56 48.60 23.96
CA GLN A 2 16.78 47.50 23.01
C GLN A 2 16.16 46.14 23.42
N GLN A 3 15.67 45.99 24.66
CA GLN A 3 15.01 44.73 25.09
C GLN A 3 13.53 44.62 24.70
N THR A 4 12.87 45.72 24.37
CA THR A 4 11.44 45.72 23.99
C THR A 4 11.14 45.39 22.52
N GLU A 5 12.13 45.51 21.63
CA GLU A 5 11.96 45.15 20.20
C GLU A 5 12.19 43.66 19.96
N ASN A 6 13.03 42.99 20.74
CA ASN A 6 13.24 41.54 20.62
C ASN A 6 12.05 40.70 21.12
N ASP A 7 11.31 41.21 22.12
CA ASP A 7 10.11 40.52 22.63
C ASP A 7 8.91 40.70 21.69
N LYS A 8 8.81 41.83 20.98
CA LYS A 8 7.79 42.04 19.95
C LYS A 8 8.03 41.17 18.71
N ASN A 9 9.28 40.88 18.34
CA ASN A 9 9.59 39.98 17.22
C ASN A 9 9.38 38.49 17.57
N LYS A 10 9.61 38.08 18.82
CA LYS A 10 9.33 36.73 19.26
C LYS A 10 7.82 36.45 19.30
N ASN A 11 7.02 37.37 19.82
CA ASN A 11 5.56 37.24 19.83
C ASN A 11 4.95 37.29 18.41
N ASN A 12 5.57 38.01 17.45
CA ASN A 12 5.13 37.94 16.05
C ASN A 12 5.50 36.63 15.35
N LEU A 13 6.56 35.94 15.74
CA LEU A 13 6.94 34.65 15.17
C LEU A 13 5.96 33.55 15.63
N TYR A 14 5.49 33.58 16.88
CA TYR A 14 4.50 32.63 17.40
C TYR A 14 3.08 32.92 16.90
N SER A 15 2.71 34.19 16.68
CA SER A 15 1.39 34.54 16.15
C SER A 15 1.24 34.28 14.66
N GLN A 16 2.32 34.22 13.89
CA GLN A 16 2.27 33.86 12.46
C GLN A 16 2.07 32.37 12.20
N THR A 17 2.36 31.51 13.18
CA THR A 17 2.19 30.04 13.06
C THR A 17 0.76 29.56 13.37
N ILE A 18 -0.07 30.39 13.99
CA ILE A 18 -1.39 29.98 14.53
C ILE A 18 -2.59 30.54 13.73
N VAL A 19 -2.41 31.63 12.96
CA VAL A 19 -3.50 32.15 12.13
C VAL A 19 -3.56 31.36 10.82
N GLN A 20 -4.36 30.31 10.80
CA GLN A 20 -4.68 29.56 9.59
C GLN A 20 -5.60 30.45 8.71
N GLY A 21 -5.01 31.23 7.83
CA GLY A 21 -5.75 32.04 6.86
C GLY A 21 -6.52 31.16 5.85
N ARG A 22 -7.27 31.79 4.95
CA ARG A 22 -7.96 31.11 3.83
C ARG A 22 -6.97 30.31 2.97
N LEU A 23 -7.48 29.30 2.26
CA LEU A 23 -6.67 28.51 1.33
C LEU A 23 -6.01 29.41 0.27
N THR A 24 -4.70 29.21 0.10
CA THR A 24 -3.91 29.88 -0.92
C THR A 24 -4.08 29.19 -2.28
N LYS A 25 -3.77 29.91 -3.37
CA LYS A 25 -3.80 29.33 -4.72
C LYS A 25 -2.84 28.13 -4.86
N SER A 26 -1.70 28.19 -4.19
CA SER A 26 -0.73 27.08 -4.20
C SER A 26 -1.28 25.83 -3.53
N GLU A 27 -1.98 25.96 -2.40
CA GLU A 27 -2.62 24.84 -1.72
C GLU A 27 -3.73 24.21 -2.56
N TRP A 28 -4.56 25.03 -3.24
CA TRP A 28 -5.55 24.54 -4.20
C TRP A 28 -4.91 23.70 -5.31
N ASN A 29 -3.87 24.23 -5.95
CA ASN A 29 -3.18 23.54 -7.03
C ASN A 29 -2.53 22.22 -6.54
N ASN A 30 -1.95 22.22 -5.34
CA ASN A 30 -1.31 21.02 -4.78
C ASN A 30 -2.31 19.90 -4.46
N MET A 31 -3.53 20.22 -4.10
CA MET A 31 -4.56 19.21 -3.84
C MET A 31 -5.05 18.51 -5.12
N GLU A 32 -4.95 19.16 -6.26
CA GLU A 32 -5.36 18.62 -7.55
C GLU A 32 -4.27 17.80 -8.24
N ILE A 33 -3.03 17.80 -7.70
CA ILE A 33 -1.95 16.95 -8.21
C ILE A 33 -2.32 15.48 -7.97
N PRO A 34 -2.31 14.63 -9.01
CA PRO A 34 -2.62 13.21 -8.84
C PRO A 34 -1.74 12.55 -7.78
N ILE A 35 -2.32 11.70 -6.98
CA ILE A 35 -1.60 10.81 -6.07
C ILE A 35 -1.00 9.63 -6.82
N SER A 36 -0.08 8.91 -6.18
CA SER A 36 0.49 7.70 -6.79
C SER A 36 -0.58 6.61 -7.01
N PRO A 37 -0.41 5.72 -8.00
CA PRO A 37 -1.34 4.60 -8.21
C PRO A 37 -1.48 3.69 -6.99
N ASP A 38 -0.40 3.51 -6.23
CA ASP A 38 -0.43 2.66 -5.01
C ASP A 38 -1.23 3.33 -3.89
N GLU A 39 -1.08 4.64 -3.70
CA GLU A 39 -1.92 5.41 -2.76
C GLU A 39 -3.38 5.41 -3.18
N LEU A 40 -3.66 5.59 -4.47
CA LEU A 40 -5.03 5.55 -5.00
C LEU A 40 -5.69 4.20 -4.69
N THR A 41 -4.95 3.12 -4.86
CA THR A 41 -5.38 1.76 -4.55
C THR A 41 -5.78 1.59 -3.08
N ILE A 42 -4.97 2.11 -2.15
CA ILE A 42 -5.26 2.09 -0.71
C ILE A 42 -6.51 2.90 -0.39
N ILE A 43 -6.64 4.09 -0.97
CA ILE A 43 -7.78 4.98 -0.72
C ILE A 43 -9.07 4.36 -1.28
N GLN A 44 -9.02 3.73 -2.45
CA GLN A 44 -10.14 3.00 -3.03
C GLN A 44 -10.54 1.81 -2.14
N LEU A 45 -9.57 1.05 -1.62
CA LEU A 45 -9.86 -0.02 -0.66
C LEU A 45 -10.59 0.51 0.57
N ILE A 46 -10.12 1.61 1.17
CA ILE A 46 -10.76 2.22 2.35
C ILE A 46 -12.19 2.67 2.02
N ARG A 47 -12.40 3.32 0.88
CA ARG A 47 -13.71 3.77 0.41
C ARG A 47 -14.68 2.59 0.23
N ASP A 48 -14.27 1.59 -0.54
CA ASP A 48 -15.14 0.50 -0.96
C ASP A 48 -15.42 -0.49 0.19
N SER A 49 -14.51 -0.57 1.15
CA SER A 49 -14.65 -1.44 2.32
C SER A 49 -15.70 -0.96 3.34
N TYR A 50 -16.21 0.26 3.24
CA TYR A 50 -17.31 0.66 4.11
C TYR A 50 -18.53 -0.25 3.95
N HIS A 51 -18.86 -0.64 2.73
CA HIS A 51 -19.99 -1.55 2.44
C HIS A 51 -19.66 -3.00 2.78
N ASN A 52 -18.41 -3.40 2.56
CA ASN A 52 -17.92 -4.75 2.87
C ASN A 52 -16.57 -4.71 3.59
N VAL A 53 -16.61 -4.73 4.93
CA VAL A 53 -15.42 -4.68 5.79
C VAL A 53 -14.46 -5.87 5.63
N GLN A 54 -14.87 -6.92 4.91
CA GLN A 54 -14.04 -8.08 4.58
C GLN A 54 -13.33 -7.93 3.22
N LEU A 55 -13.55 -6.82 2.54
CA LEU A 55 -12.91 -6.58 1.25
C LEU A 55 -11.39 -6.60 1.38
N LYS A 56 -10.76 -7.38 0.53
CA LYS A 56 -9.31 -7.42 0.32
C LYS A 56 -9.03 -6.94 -1.09
N LEU A 57 -7.99 -6.14 -1.24
CA LEU A 57 -7.50 -5.72 -2.54
C LEU A 57 -6.17 -6.41 -2.81
N ASN A 58 -6.13 -7.16 -3.89
CA ASN A 58 -4.94 -7.89 -4.31
C ASN A 58 -4.66 -7.63 -5.78
N HIS A 59 -3.52 -7.03 -6.09
CA HIS A 59 -3.06 -6.82 -7.47
C HIS A 59 -2.45 -8.07 -8.08
N HIS A 60 -1.99 -9.00 -7.24
CA HIS A 60 -1.46 -10.28 -7.63
C HIS A 60 -2.39 -11.37 -7.10
N SER A 61 -2.57 -12.39 -7.91
CA SER A 61 -3.33 -13.57 -7.52
C SER A 61 -2.53 -14.82 -7.85
N SER A 62 -2.78 -15.88 -7.09
CA SER A 62 -2.28 -17.20 -7.50
C SER A 62 -2.89 -17.62 -8.83
N MET A 63 -2.21 -18.49 -9.54
CA MET A 63 -2.75 -19.04 -10.80
C MET A 63 -4.10 -19.71 -10.59
N VAL A 64 -4.30 -20.40 -9.49
CA VAL A 64 -5.59 -20.99 -9.08
C VAL A 64 -6.68 -19.91 -8.97
N GLY A 65 -6.37 -18.77 -8.35
CA GLY A 65 -7.30 -17.63 -8.22
C GLY A 65 -7.68 -17.02 -9.56
N ILE A 66 -6.71 -16.80 -10.45
CA ILE A 66 -6.96 -16.24 -11.80
C ILE A 66 -7.82 -17.20 -12.64
N LEU A 67 -7.54 -18.48 -12.60
CA LEU A 67 -8.31 -19.50 -13.32
C LEU A 67 -9.67 -19.78 -12.70
N LYS A 68 -9.92 -19.29 -11.49
CA LYS A 68 -11.17 -19.54 -10.73
C LYS A 68 -11.49 -21.03 -10.60
N VAL A 69 -10.45 -21.84 -10.39
CA VAL A 69 -10.57 -23.29 -10.18
C VAL A 69 -10.51 -23.64 -8.70
N THR A 70 -10.97 -24.81 -8.35
CA THR A 70 -10.96 -25.26 -6.95
C THR A 70 -9.55 -25.71 -6.56
N PRO A 71 -8.94 -25.15 -5.52
CA PRO A 71 -7.65 -25.62 -5.04
C PRO A 71 -7.75 -27.05 -4.55
N SER A 72 -6.95 -27.94 -5.14
CA SER A 72 -6.79 -29.33 -4.72
C SER A 72 -5.36 -29.79 -4.97
N PRO A 73 -4.88 -30.84 -4.30
CA PRO A 73 -3.53 -31.37 -4.55
C PRO A 73 -3.30 -31.70 -6.03
N GLU A 74 -4.26 -32.29 -6.71
CA GLU A 74 -4.19 -32.64 -8.14
C GLU A 74 -4.10 -31.38 -9.00
N MET A 75 -4.85 -30.32 -8.65
CA MET A 75 -4.79 -29.03 -9.34
C MET A 75 -3.41 -28.39 -9.20
N HIS A 76 -2.84 -28.40 -8.00
CA HIS A 76 -1.50 -27.87 -7.78
C HIS A 76 -0.43 -28.63 -8.58
N VAL A 77 -0.51 -29.95 -8.63
CA VAL A 77 0.40 -30.78 -9.45
C VAL A 77 0.23 -30.47 -10.93
N TYR A 78 -1.01 -30.41 -11.42
CA TYR A 78 -1.29 -30.12 -12.82
C TYR A 78 -0.75 -28.76 -13.27
N LEU A 79 -1.04 -27.69 -12.49
CA LEU A 79 -0.56 -26.35 -12.81
C LEU A 79 0.97 -26.26 -12.70
N TYR A 80 1.56 -26.96 -11.73
CA TYR A 80 3.01 -27.05 -11.59
C TYR A 80 3.63 -27.65 -12.85
N GLN A 81 3.19 -28.85 -13.25
CA GLN A 81 3.70 -29.55 -14.43
C GLN A 81 3.55 -28.72 -15.71
N LYS A 82 2.42 -28.05 -15.87
CA LYS A 82 2.11 -27.30 -17.09
C LYS A 82 2.86 -25.96 -17.18
N HIS A 83 3.07 -25.26 -16.07
CA HIS A 83 3.49 -23.85 -16.11
C HIS A 83 4.80 -23.56 -15.38
N PHE A 84 5.20 -24.35 -14.37
CA PHE A 84 6.30 -24.00 -13.48
C PHE A 84 7.44 -25.00 -13.49
N GLU A 85 7.19 -26.26 -13.79
CA GLU A 85 8.19 -27.35 -13.71
C GLU A 85 9.42 -27.03 -14.57
N GLN A 86 9.22 -26.63 -15.82
CA GLN A 86 10.31 -26.29 -16.72
C GLN A 86 11.13 -25.10 -16.20
N LEU A 87 10.47 -24.06 -15.69
CA LEU A 87 11.14 -22.89 -15.13
C LEU A 87 12.04 -23.23 -13.94
N ILE A 88 11.52 -24.08 -13.06
CA ILE A 88 12.28 -24.55 -11.88
C ILE A 88 13.40 -25.48 -12.31
N HIS A 89 13.14 -26.41 -13.23
CA HIS A 89 14.17 -27.30 -13.77
C HIS A 89 15.33 -26.54 -14.40
N ASP A 90 15.03 -25.50 -15.19
CA ASP A 90 16.04 -24.65 -15.80
C ASP A 90 16.88 -23.90 -14.77
N MET A 91 16.27 -23.40 -13.69
CA MET A 91 17.01 -22.79 -12.57
C MET A 91 17.90 -23.81 -11.85
N VAL A 92 17.37 -25.00 -11.51
CA VAL A 92 18.12 -26.07 -10.85
C VAL A 92 19.35 -26.46 -11.70
N LYS A 93 19.17 -26.62 -13.01
CA LYS A 93 20.25 -26.96 -13.95
C LYS A 93 21.26 -25.84 -14.10
N THR A 94 20.81 -24.60 -14.32
CA THR A 94 21.68 -23.44 -14.57
C THR A 94 22.57 -23.12 -13.39
N PHE A 95 22.03 -23.21 -12.17
CA PHE A 95 22.74 -22.87 -10.94
C PHE A 95 23.29 -24.11 -10.20
N GLN A 96 23.24 -25.29 -10.84
CA GLN A 96 23.76 -26.57 -10.28
C GLN A 96 23.27 -26.85 -8.87
N LEU A 97 21.98 -26.56 -8.60
CA LEU A 97 21.39 -26.80 -7.28
C LEU A 97 21.34 -28.31 -6.99
N SER A 98 21.49 -28.67 -5.70
CA SER A 98 21.47 -30.08 -5.29
C SER A 98 20.21 -30.80 -5.80
N PRO A 99 20.33 -32.03 -6.31
CA PRO A 99 19.18 -32.84 -6.75
C PRO A 99 18.25 -33.27 -5.61
N ALA A 100 18.53 -32.88 -4.37
CA ALA A 100 17.66 -33.11 -3.21
C ALA A 100 16.27 -32.45 -3.36
N PHE A 101 16.11 -31.48 -4.29
CA PHE A 101 14.81 -31.02 -4.75
C PHE A 101 14.32 -31.93 -5.90
N SER A 102 14.14 -33.20 -5.65
CA SER A 102 13.26 -34.03 -6.48
C SER A 102 11.84 -33.70 -6.08
N CYS A 103 11.00 -33.29 -7.03
CA CYS A 103 9.57 -33.16 -6.84
C CYS A 103 8.92 -34.54 -6.64
N ASP A 104 9.58 -35.39 -5.87
CA ASP A 104 9.01 -36.65 -5.44
C ASP A 104 7.87 -36.32 -4.47
N ALA A 105 6.68 -36.41 -4.98
CA ALA A 105 5.39 -36.20 -4.33
C ALA A 105 5.13 -37.16 -3.15
N ASP A 106 6.11 -37.47 -2.34
CA ASP A 106 6.01 -38.43 -1.24
C ASP A 106 5.66 -37.81 0.11
N ALA A 107 5.30 -36.53 0.15
CA ALA A 107 4.67 -35.95 1.33
C ALA A 107 3.15 -36.14 1.28
N GLY A 108 2.67 -37.37 1.40
CA GLY A 108 1.33 -37.65 1.91
C GLY A 108 0.15 -37.80 0.92
N SER A 109 0.36 -37.82 -0.39
CA SER A 109 -0.72 -38.15 -1.32
C SER A 109 -0.37 -39.43 -2.12
N GLY A 110 -1.17 -40.47 -1.95
CA GLY A 110 -1.00 -41.77 -2.65
C GLY A 110 -1.24 -41.73 -4.17
N ILE A 111 -0.65 -40.72 -4.84
CA ILE A 111 -0.75 -40.55 -6.30
C ILE A 111 0.33 -41.41 -6.94
N LYS A 112 -0.08 -42.51 -7.53
CA LYS A 112 0.79 -43.43 -8.28
C LYS A 112 1.50 -42.67 -9.41
N LYS A 113 2.83 -42.73 -9.48
CA LYS A 113 3.63 -42.28 -10.62
C LYS A 113 3.15 -42.96 -11.88
N SER A 114 2.39 -42.30 -12.73
CA SER A 114 2.13 -42.65 -14.10
C SER A 114 3.30 -42.17 -14.95
N GLY A 115 3.85 -43.05 -15.79
CA GLY A 115 5.10 -42.91 -16.52
C GLY A 115 5.40 -41.53 -17.12
N LYS A 116 6.69 -41.30 -17.37
CA LYS A 116 7.29 -40.04 -17.88
C LYS A 116 6.36 -39.32 -18.89
N ASN A 117 6.00 -38.08 -18.59
CA ASN A 117 5.27 -37.10 -19.45
C ASN A 117 3.73 -37.16 -19.47
N LYS A 118 3.02 -37.76 -18.53
CA LYS A 118 1.57 -37.64 -18.51
C LYS A 118 1.14 -36.62 -17.46
N LEU A 119 0.46 -35.54 -17.91
CA LEU A 119 -0.18 -34.57 -17.01
C LEU A 119 -1.22 -35.28 -16.13
N VAL A 120 -1.34 -34.84 -14.89
CA VAL A 120 -2.34 -35.37 -13.95
C VAL A 120 -3.74 -35.14 -14.51
N GLU A 121 -4.61 -36.15 -14.45
CA GLU A 121 -6.00 -36.02 -14.89
C GLU A 121 -6.82 -35.21 -13.88
N LEU A 122 -7.41 -34.12 -14.36
CA LEU A 122 -8.29 -33.26 -13.58
C LEU A 122 -9.75 -33.67 -13.68
N LYS A 123 -10.56 -33.26 -12.70
CA LYS A 123 -12.01 -33.33 -12.79
C LYS A 123 -12.49 -32.59 -14.04
N LYS A 124 -13.48 -33.16 -14.78
CA LYS A 124 -13.99 -32.57 -16.04
C LYS A 124 -14.40 -31.11 -15.89
N VAL A 125 -14.97 -30.72 -14.75
CA VAL A 125 -15.39 -29.33 -14.45
C VAL A 125 -14.21 -28.39 -14.42
N ASP A 126 -13.13 -28.79 -13.76
CA ASP A 126 -11.93 -27.94 -13.63
C ASP A 126 -11.17 -27.85 -14.96
N ALA A 127 -11.11 -28.92 -15.72
CA ALA A 127 -10.54 -28.92 -17.08
C ALA A 127 -11.29 -27.95 -18.01
N ILE A 128 -12.62 -27.88 -17.94
CA ILE A 128 -13.44 -26.92 -18.70
C ILE A 128 -13.18 -25.50 -18.23
N ARG A 129 -13.09 -25.24 -16.89
CA ARG A 129 -12.81 -23.92 -16.35
C ARG A 129 -11.44 -23.41 -16.78
N ILE A 130 -10.41 -24.26 -16.75
CA ILE A 130 -9.07 -23.91 -17.23
C ILE A 130 -9.13 -23.49 -18.70
N LYS A 131 -9.76 -24.32 -19.57
CA LYS A 131 -9.88 -24.03 -20.98
C LYS A 131 -10.59 -22.70 -21.26
N ASN A 132 -11.66 -22.41 -20.51
CA ASN A 132 -12.43 -21.17 -20.68
C ASN A 132 -11.69 -19.92 -20.19
N ASN A 133 -10.79 -20.08 -19.21
CA ASN A 133 -10.03 -18.96 -18.62
C ASN A 133 -8.55 -18.92 -19.07
N GLU A 134 -8.14 -19.72 -20.03
CA GLU A 134 -6.76 -19.79 -20.49
C GLU A 134 -6.29 -18.45 -21.11
N SER A 135 -7.19 -17.71 -21.76
CA SER A 135 -6.93 -16.36 -22.26
C SER A 135 -6.65 -15.35 -21.13
N ALA A 136 -7.24 -15.55 -19.96
CA ALA A 136 -6.99 -14.71 -18.80
C ALA A 136 -5.54 -14.83 -18.29
N LEU A 137 -4.90 -15.98 -18.42
CA LEU A 137 -3.50 -16.16 -18.03
C LEU A 137 -2.56 -15.30 -18.88
N SER A 138 -2.82 -15.17 -20.18
CA SER A 138 -2.00 -14.30 -21.06
C SER A 138 -2.19 -12.82 -20.72
N THR A 139 -3.42 -12.42 -20.45
CA THR A 139 -3.76 -11.03 -20.09
C THR A 139 -3.19 -10.65 -18.71
N HIS A 140 -3.22 -11.57 -17.75
CA HIS A 140 -2.78 -11.34 -16.38
C HIS A 140 -1.40 -11.93 -16.05
N SER A 141 -0.58 -12.27 -17.06
CA SER A 141 0.71 -12.95 -16.85
C SER A 141 1.65 -12.23 -15.89
N LYS A 142 1.61 -10.88 -15.86
CA LYS A 142 2.41 -10.06 -14.94
C LYS A 142 1.89 -10.06 -13.51
N ASN A 143 0.64 -10.48 -13.31
CA ASN A 143 -0.06 -10.46 -12.01
C ASN A 143 -0.16 -11.85 -11.40
N ILE A 144 0.46 -12.87 -12.02
CA ILE A 144 0.55 -14.22 -11.47
C ILE A 144 1.65 -14.23 -10.41
N PHE A 145 1.26 -14.48 -9.16
CA PHE A 145 2.18 -14.41 -8.02
C PHE A 145 3.32 -15.44 -8.12
N GLU A 146 3.01 -16.65 -8.56
CA GLU A 146 4.01 -17.72 -8.74
C GLU A 146 5.11 -17.31 -9.73
N HIS A 147 4.76 -16.65 -10.83
CA HIS A 147 5.77 -16.16 -11.77
C HIS A 147 6.64 -15.07 -11.16
N THR A 148 6.04 -14.22 -10.33
CA THR A 148 6.75 -13.15 -9.64
C THR A 148 7.76 -13.70 -8.63
N ILE A 149 7.35 -14.63 -7.76
CA ILE A 149 8.27 -15.22 -6.78
C ILE A 149 9.37 -16.05 -7.46
N LEU A 150 9.06 -16.77 -8.55
CA LEU A 150 10.07 -17.48 -9.34
C LEU A 150 11.07 -16.52 -10.01
N LYS A 151 10.61 -15.34 -10.45
CA LYS A 151 11.51 -14.29 -10.95
C LYS A 151 12.44 -13.79 -9.85
N ILE A 152 11.92 -13.57 -8.64
CA ILE A 152 12.75 -13.18 -7.48
C ILE A 152 13.74 -14.29 -7.13
N CYS A 153 13.34 -15.57 -7.17
CA CYS A 153 14.25 -16.70 -7.01
C CYS A 153 15.41 -16.68 -8.03
N LYS A 154 15.09 -16.43 -9.30
CA LYS A 154 16.11 -16.33 -10.34
C LYS A 154 17.08 -15.17 -10.10
N LEU A 155 16.59 -14.02 -9.65
CA LEU A 155 17.41 -12.86 -9.31
C LEU A 155 18.30 -13.17 -8.08
N LEU A 156 17.75 -13.80 -7.04
CA LEU A 156 18.51 -14.27 -5.89
C LEU A 156 19.66 -15.17 -6.31
N LEU A 157 19.38 -16.22 -7.10
CA LEU A 157 20.39 -17.16 -7.58
C LEU A 157 21.46 -16.48 -8.43
N THR A 158 21.05 -15.56 -9.31
CA THR A 158 21.98 -14.82 -10.18
C THR A 158 22.93 -13.92 -9.36
N LYS A 159 22.37 -13.19 -8.40
CA LYS A 159 23.17 -12.29 -7.56
C LYS A 159 24.06 -13.07 -6.59
N LYS A 160 23.55 -14.18 -6.01
CA LYS A 160 24.37 -15.06 -5.14
C LYS A 160 25.52 -15.72 -5.90
N ALA A 161 25.29 -16.14 -7.15
CA ALA A 161 26.36 -16.71 -7.99
C ALA A 161 27.45 -15.68 -8.29
N LYS A 162 27.07 -14.43 -8.59
CA LYS A 162 28.05 -13.35 -8.76
C LYS A 162 28.84 -13.08 -7.49
N TRP A 163 28.16 -13.00 -6.35
CA TRP A 163 28.81 -12.82 -5.04
C TRP A 163 29.82 -13.94 -4.74
N ASN A 164 29.48 -15.20 -5.01
CA ASN A 164 30.39 -16.32 -4.82
C ASN A 164 31.67 -16.21 -5.70
N ILE A 165 31.53 -15.70 -6.93
CA ILE A 165 32.68 -15.48 -7.82
C ILE A 165 33.59 -14.38 -7.26
N LEU A 166 33.03 -13.25 -6.83
CA LEU A 166 33.78 -12.14 -6.24
C LEU A 166 34.52 -12.56 -4.97
N GLN A 167 33.90 -13.37 -4.11
CA GLN A 167 34.59 -13.91 -2.92
C GLN A 167 35.79 -14.79 -3.28
N GLN A 168 35.69 -15.62 -4.32
CA GLN A 168 36.81 -16.45 -4.78
C GLN A 168 37.93 -15.62 -5.40
N GLU A 169 37.64 -14.53 -6.07
CA GLU A 169 38.61 -13.59 -6.63
C GLU A 169 39.31 -12.80 -5.54
N ASN A 170 38.57 -12.26 -4.57
CA ASN A 170 39.11 -11.54 -3.42
C ASN A 170 40.02 -12.45 -2.52
N GLU A 171 39.69 -13.74 -2.38
CA GLU A 171 40.55 -14.69 -1.66
C GLU A 171 41.88 -14.97 -2.40
N LYS A 172 41.90 -14.92 -3.72
CA LYS A 172 43.12 -15.07 -4.55
C LYS A 172 44.01 -13.85 -4.43
N ASP A 173 43.39 -12.65 -4.55
CA ASP A 173 44.13 -11.38 -4.49
C ASP A 173 44.70 -11.08 -3.10
N LYS A 174 44.00 -11.49 -2.02
CA LYS A 174 44.53 -11.41 -0.64
C LYS A 174 45.73 -12.31 -0.38
N LYS A 175 45.94 -13.36 -1.20
CA LYS A 175 47.16 -14.20 -1.11
C LYS A 175 48.36 -13.54 -1.78
N ASP A 176 48.13 -12.61 -2.71
CA ASP A 176 49.19 -11.97 -3.51
C ASP A 176 49.53 -10.54 -3.07
N LYS A 177 48.70 -9.88 -2.24
CA LYS A 177 48.93 -8.50 -1.76
C LYS A 177 48.91 -8.42 -0.24
N LYS A 178 50.05 -8.11 0.35
CA LYS A 178 50.21 -7.44 1.65
C LYS A 178 50.20 -5.93 1.39
N GLU A 179 49.41 -5.22 2.22
CA GLU A 179 49.48 -3.79 2.51
C GLU A 179 48.60 -2.82 1.69
N GLU A 180 47.77 -2.13 2.48
CA GLU A 180 47.30 -0.72 2.44
C GLU A 180 46.40 -0.24 1.30
N SER A 181 45.12 0.03 1.64
CA SER A 181 44.51 1.35 1.41
C SER A 181 43.14 1.49 2.09
N ASP A 182 43.06 2.42 3.05
CA ASP A 182 41.81 2.98 3.55
C ASP A 182 41.27 3.95 2.48
N SER A 183 40.09 3.66 1.94
CA SER A 183 39.35 4.65 1.13
C SER A 183 37.85 4.42 1.21
N ASP A 184 37.10 5.52 1.26
CA ASP A 184 35.63 5.58 1.32
C ASP A 184 34.89 4.90 0.12
N GLU A 185 35.63 4.35 -0.84
CA GLU A 185 35.10 3.57 -1.96
C GLU A 185 34.59 2.18 -1.56
N ASP A 186 35.03 1.66 -0.42
CA ASP A 186 34.71 0.29 0.04
C ASP A 186 33.23 0.12 0.45
N GLU A 187 32.53 1.21 0.85
CA GLU A 187 31.13 1.12 1.32
C GLU A 187 30.13 0.85 0.19
N TYR A 188 30.36 1.39 -1.01
CA TYR A 188 29.51 1.14 -2.18
C TYR A 188 29.69 -0.27 -2.75
N ASP A 189 30.90 -0.80 -2.74
CA ASP A 189 31.23 -2.15 -3.19
C ASP A 189 30.60 -3.20 -2.26
N ASP A 190 30.58 -2.97 -0.96
CA ASP A 190 29.96 -3.84 0.06
C ASP A 190 28.44 -3.98 -0.12
N ILE A 191 27.72 -2.91 -0.53
CA ILE A 191 26.27 -2.93 -0.80
C ILE A 191 25.99 -3.81 -2.03
N ASP A 192 26.80 -3.72 -3.07
CA ASP A 192 26.61 -4.50 -4.29
C ASP A 192 26.93 -5.98 -4.07
N GLU A 193 27.95 -6.28 -3.27
CA GLU A 193 28.28 -7.65 -2.82
C GLU A 193 27.13 -8.30 -2.07
N CYS A 194 26.45 -7.55 -1.20
CA CYS A 194 25.35 -8.04 -0.37
C CYS A 194 23.96 -7.94 -1.04
N SER A 195 23.88 -7.47 -2.29
CA SER A 195 22.61 -7.24 -2.97
C SER A 195 21.70 -8.47 -3.08
N TRP A 196 22.26 -9.70 -3.04
CA TRP A 196 21.49 -10.94 -3.00
C TRP A 196 20.63 -11.07 -1.73
N MET A 197 21.07 -10.52 -0.59
CA MET A 197 20.33 -10.58 0.68
C MET A 197 19.01 -9.81 0.61
N SER A 198 18.92 -8.77 -0.22
CA SER A 198 17.65 -8.05 -0.44
C SER A 198 16.58 -8.94 -1.09
N TYR A 199 16.98 -9.81 -2.03
CA TYR A 199 16.06 -10.80 -2.64
C TYR A 199 15.73 -11.96 -1.68
N TYR A 200 16.69 -12.39 -0.87
CA TYR A 200 16.44 -13.36 0.19
C TYR A 200 15.39 -12.83 1.18
N TYR A 201 15.55 -11.60 1.63
CA TYR A 201 14.60 -10.94 2.51
C TYR A 201 13.23 -10.81 1.85
N ALA A 202 13.18 -10.35 0.58
CA ALA A 202 11.94 -10.22 -0.17
C ALA A 202 11.19 -11.56 -0.27
N LEU A 203 11.87 -12.66 -0.56
CA LEU A 203 11.26 -14.00 -0.59
C LEU A 203 10.75 -14.42 0.79
N THR A 204 11.52 -14.18 1.85
CA THR A 204 11.12 -14.49 3.23
C THR A 204 9.84 -13.73 3.61
N MET A 205 9.76 -12.44 3.29
CA MET A 205 8.57 -11.62 3.58
C MET A 205 7.37 -12.03 2.73
N ASN A 206 7.58 -12.36 1.45
CA ASN A 206 6.50 -12.80 0.57
C ASN A 206 5.94 -14.16 0.99
N ILE A 207 6.77 -15.08 1.51
CA ILE A 207 6.31 -16.34 2.09
C ILE A 207 5.47 -16.12 3.35
N LYS A 208 5.90 -15.22 4.24
CA LYS A 208 5.15 -14.89 5.46
C LYS A 208 3.81 -14.23 5.17
N ASN A 209 3.74 -13.43 4.11
CA ASN A 209 2.55 -12.69 3.70
C ASN A 209 1.97 -13.22 2.38
N SER A 210 2.05 -14.54 2.16
CA SER A 210 1.66 -15.16 0.90
C SER A 210 0.19 -14.88 0.54
N ILE A 211 -0.03 -14.83 -0.77
CA ILE A 211 -1.35 -14.79 -1.39
C ILE A 211 -2.03 -16.14 -1.18
N GLU A 212 -3.36 -16.13 -1.09
CA GLU A 212 -4.14 -17.37 -0.94
C GLU A 212 -3.93 -18.33 -2.12
N HIS A 213 -3.84 -19.61 -1.83
CA HIS A 213 -3.77 -20.70 -2.80
C HIS A 213 -2.57 -20.67 -3.76
N VAL A 214 -1.43 -20.15 -3.30
CA VAL A 214 -0.17 -20.27 -4.06
C VAL A 214 0.15 -21.75 -4.32
N ASN A 215 0.71 -22.04 -5.49
CA ASN A 215 1.08 -23.39 -5.85
C ASN A 215 2.06 -24.01 -4.84
N ILE A 216 1.67 -25.13 -4.22
CA ILE A 216 2.42 -25.76 -3.12
C ILE A 216 3.84 -26.20 -3.54
N HIS A 217 4.03 -26.61 -4.81
CA HIS A 217 5.33 -27.06 -5.31
C HIS A 217 6.27 -25.86 -5.57
N VAL A 218 5.72 -24.75 -6.08
CA VAL A 218 6.47 -23.51 -6.21
C VAL A 218 6.87 -22.98 -4.82
N PHE A 219 5.94 -23.03 -3.87
CA PHE A 219 6.21 -22.63 -2.49
C PHE A 219 7.28 -23.51 -1.82
N ALA A 220 7.26 -24.82 -2.06
CA ALA A 220 8.28 -25.74 -1.57
C ALA A 220 9.66 -25.43 -2.16
N PHE A 221 9.74 -25.09 -3.45
CA PHE A 221 11.00 -24.66 -4.07
C PHE A 221 11.56 -23.39 -3.45
N VAL A 222 10.71 -22.38 -3.20
CA VAL A 222 11.15 -21.16 -2.52
C VAL A 222 11.67 -21.44 -1.13
N LYS A 223 10.98 -22.28 -0.34
CA LYS A 223 11.45 -22.70 0.98
C LYS A 223 12.79 -23.44 0.92
N TYR A 224 12.95 -24.31 -0.06
CA TYR A 224 14.22 -25.01 -0.29
C TYR A 224 15.36 -24.00 -0.50
N LEU A 225 15.19 -22.99 -1.36
CA LEU A 225 16.20 -21.98 -1.60
C LEU A 225 16.49 -21.15 -0.34
N LEU A 226 15.47 -20.75 0.41
CA LEU A 226 15.66 -20.00 1.65
C LEU A 226 16.46 -20.80 2.68
N ASN A 227 16.12 -22.06 2.90
CA ASN A 227 16.84 -22.93 3.83
C ASN A 227 18.29 -23.17 3.38
N MET A 228 18.52 -23.27 2.06
CA MET A 228 19.86 -23.47 1.51
C MET A 228 20.77 -22.25 1.74
N PHE A 229 20.24 -21.04 1.65
CA PHE A 229 21.02 -19.80 1.79
C PHE A 229 20.99 -19.20 3.20
N GLU A 230 20.17 -19.70 4.10
CA GLU A 230 20.07 -19.21 5.48
C GLU A 230 21.44 -19.18 6.20
N PRO A 231 22.32 -20.21 6.08
CA PRO A 231 23.64 -20.19 6.74
C PRO A 231 24.57 -19.09 6.22
N ASP A 232 24.36 -18.61 4.99
CA ASP A 232 25.20 -17.59 4.35
C ASP A 232 24.76 -16.16 4.69
N VAL A 233 23.65 -15.99 5.40
CA VAL A 233 23.12 -14.66 5.76
C VAL A 233 23.96 -14.06 6.88
N ASP A 234 24.70 -13.01 6.55
CA ASP A 234 25.43 -12.22 7.54
C ASP A 234 24.45 -11.26 8.24
N ILE A 235 24.12 -11.58 9.51
CA ILE A 235 23.18 -10.79 10.32
C ILE A 235 23.73 -9.38 10.58
N VAL A 236 25.06 -9.22 10.74
CA VAL A 236 25.67 -7.92 11.03
C VAL A 236 25.53 -7.00 9.81
N LYS A 237 25.93 -7.49 8.63
CA LYS A 237 25.72 -6.77 7.37
C LYS A 237 24.23 -6.53 7.09
N PHE A 238 23.35 -7.46 7.41
CA PHE A 238 21.91 -7.28 7.25
C PHE A 238 21.37 -6.14 8.11
N ILE A 239 21.82 -5.99 9.34
CA ILE A 239 21.45 -4.89 10.24
C ILE A 239 22.06 -3.56 9.74
N GLN A 240 23.30 -3.57 9.32
CA GLN A 240 24.01 -2.39 8.81
C GLN A 240 23.29 -1.77 7.59
N TYR A 241 22.81 -2.61 6.67
CA TYR A 241 22.12 -2.18 5.44
C TYR A 241 20.59 -2.34 5.52
N ALA A 242 20.02 -2.42 6.74
CA ALA A 242 18.59 -2.68 6.95
C ALA A 242 17.68 -1.69 6.20
N GLU A 243 18.02 -0.40 6.17
CA GLU A 243 17.28 0.62 5.42
C GLU A 243 17.17 0.22 3.93
N HIS A 244 18.29 -0.16 3.32
CA HIS A 244 18.32 -0.56 1.91
C HIS A 244 17.51 -1.84 1.65
N PHE A 245 17.59 -2.83 2.52
CA PHE A 245 16.91 -4.12 2.34
C PHE A 245 15.43 -4.09 2.72
N VAL A 246 15.03 -3.24 3.66
CA VAL A 246 13.68 -3.21 4.22
C VAL A 246 12.88 -2.04 3.63
N GLU A 247 13.36 -0.83 3.80
CA GLU A 247 12.58 0.36 3.46
C GLU A 247 12.52 0.64 1.95
N LYS A 248 13.62 0.41 1.24
CA LYS A 248 13.71 0.64 -0.21
C LYS A 248 13.30 -0.58 -1.05
N ASN A 249 13.00 -1.71 -0.41
CA ASN A 249 12.67 -2.94 -1.12
C ASN A 249 11.17 -3.00 -1.49
N HIS A 250 10.83 -2.44 -2.64
CA HIS A 250 9.46 -2.45 -3.18
C HIS A 250 8.89 -3.88 -3.41
N LEU A 251 9.75 -4.91 -3.50
CA LEU A 251 9.31 -6.29 -3.68
C LEU A 251 8.67 -6.89 -2.42
N CYS A 252 8.93 -6.32 -1.23
CA CYS A 252 8.36 -6.80 0.02
C CYS A 252 6.88 -6.40 0.20
N THR A 253 6.46 -5.29 -0.39
CA THR A 253 5.12 -4.72 -0.19
C THR A 253 4.19 -4.93 -1.38
N LYS A 254 4.75 -5.03 -2.59
CA LYS A 254 3.98 -5.07 -3.84
C LYS A 254 3.03 -6.27 -3.98
N PHE A 255 3.37 -7.38 -3.36
CA PHE A 255 2.68 -8.67 -3.53
C PHE A 255 1.89 -9.11 -2.30
N LYS A 256 1.75 -8.22 -1.32
CA LYS A 256 0.97 -8.47 -0.12
C LYS A 256 -0.52 -8.24 -0.40
N ASP A 257 -1.38 -9.11 0.14
CA ASP A 257 -2.81 -8.84 0.20
C ASP A 257 -3.05 -7.57 1.02
N MET A 258 -3.77 -6.61 0.43
CA MET A 258 -4.14 -5.38 1.11
C MET A 258 -5.55 -5.53 1.65
N GLU A 259 -5.69 -5.35 2.95
CA GLU A 259 -6.96 -5.34 3.65
C GLU A 259 -6.99 -4.23 4.68
N LEU A 260 -8.19 -3.89 5.13
CA LEU A 260 -8.34 -2.94 6.21
C LEU A 260 -7.69 -3.44 7.49
N TYR A 261 -7.13 -2.51 8.25
CA TYR A 261 -6.75 -2.78 9.64
C TYR A 261 -7.98 -3.08 10.50
N ASP A 262 -7.82 -3.90 11.52
CA ASP A 262 -8.93 -4.29 12.41
C ASP A 262 -9.61 -3.09 13.08
N HIS A 263 -8.85 -2.09 13.48
CA HIS A 263 -9.40 -0.84 14.03
C HIS A 263 -10.28 -0.07 13.03
N GLN A 264 -9.95 -0.08 11.71
CA GLN A 264 -10.79 0.51 10.66
C GLN A 264 -12.06 -0.31 10.44
N LYS A 265 -11.96 -1.65 10.44
CA LYS A 265 -13.12 -2.57 10.38
C LYS A 265 -14.09 -2.31 11.53
N GLN A 266 -13.56 -2.11 12.75
CA GLN A 266 -14.37 -1.81 13.94
C GLN A 266 -15.09 -0.47 13.80
N ILE A 267 -14.38 0.60 13.38
CA ILE A 267 -14.99 1.92 13.17
C ILE A 267 -16.13 1.86 12.15
N PHE A 268 -15.91 1.20 11.00
CA PHE A 268 -16.96 1.07 9.99
C PHE A 268 -18.14 0.25 10.48
N THR A 269 -17.92 -0.77 11.31
CA THR A 269 -18.97 -1.56 11.93
C THR A 269 -19.77 -0.72 12.92
N HIS A 270 -19.08 0.06 13.77
CA HIS A 270 -19.72 0.94 14.73
C HIS A 270 -20.55 2.05 14.04
N ALA A 271 -20.04 2.64 12.96
CA ALA A 271 -20.75 3.69 12.22
C ALA A 271 -22.09 3.22 11.63
N LYS A 272 -22.22 1.93 11.32
CA LYS A 272 -23.47 1.35 10.77
C LYS A 272 -24.61 1.25 11.77
N SER A 273 -24.33 1.33 13.06
CA SER A 273 -25.38 1.29 14.11
C SER A 273 -26.01 2.69 14.25
N PRO A 274 -27.33 2.79 14.33
CA PRO A 274 -28.08 4.06 14.30
C PRO A 274 -27.98 4.90 15.57
N ASN A 275 -27.45 4.34 16.67
CA ASN A 275 -27.44 5.04 17.96
C ASN A 275 -26.35 6.11 18.03
N PRO A 276 -26.59 7.27 18.68
CA PRO A 276 -25.55 8.26 18.98
C PRO A 276 -24.37 7.63 19.72
N LYS A 277 -23.16 8.01 19.39
CA LYS A 277 -21.94 7.42 19.96
C LYS A 277 -20.85 8.45 20.11
N LEU A 278 -20.08 8.27 21.17
CA LEU A 278 -18.75 8.84 21.32
C LEU A 278 -17.74 7.71 21.20
N VAL A 279 -16.84 7.80 20.23
CA VAL A 279 -15.82 6.77 19.99
C VAL A 279 -14.45 7.38 20.14
N LEU A 280 -13.65 6.84 21.05
CA LEU A 280 -12.22 7.16 21.14
C LEU A 280 -11.45 6.21 20.23
N TYR A 281 -10.88 6.76 19.15
CA TYR A 281 -10.19 5.99 18.13
C TYR A 281 -8.68 6.04 18.31
N ILE A 282 -8.10 4.99 18.89
CA ILE A 282 -6.67 4.87 19.14
C ILE A 282 -6.08 3.82 18.22
N ALA A 283 -5.08 4.19 17.45
CA ALA A 283 -4.32 3.28 16.57
C ALA A 283 -2.91 3.80 16.35
N PRO A 284 -1.93 2.95 16.00
CA PRO A 284 -0.56 3.36 15.70
C PRO A 284 -0.48 4.41 14.59
N THR A 285 0.60 5.18 14.56
CA THR A 285 0.89 6.11 13.46
C THR A 285 1.10 5.33 12.16
N GLY A 286 0.69 5.90 11.03
CA GLY A 286 0.86 5.26 9.71
C GLY A 286 -0.20 4.19 9.36
N THR A 287 -1.18 3.92 10.23
CA THR A 287 -2.23 2.91 9.99
C THR A 287 -3.50 3.46 9.33
N GLY A 288 -3.42 4.65 8.73
CA GLY A 288 -4.53 5.21 7.95
C GLY A 288 -5.69 5.78 8.76
N LYS A 289 -5.48 6.19 10.03
CA LYS A 289 -6.51 6.86 10.84
C LYS A 289 -7.13 8.05 10.12
N THR A 290 -6.30 8.94 9.62
CA THR A 290 -6.72 10.17 8.92
C THR A 290 -7.45 9.90 7.61
N LEU A 291 -7.27 8.72 6.99
CA LEU A 291 -7.97 8.32 5.77
C LEU A 291 -9.33 7.65 6.04
N THR A 292 -9.58 7.20 7.26
CA THR A 292 -10.84 6.53 7.66
C THR A 292 -12.11 7.36 7.34
N PRO A 293 -12.11 8.71 7.46
CA PRO A 293 -13.23 9.56 7.05
C PRO A 293 -13.69 9.37 5.61
N ILE A 294 -12.78 8.98 4.68
CA ILE A 294 -13.13 8.72 3.28
C ILE A 294 -14.11 7.54 3.17
N GLY A 295 -13.85 6.45 3.90
CA GLY A 295 -14.77 5.31 3.94
C GLY A 295 -16.09 5.64 4.65
N LEU A 296 -16.03 6.34 5.77
CA LEU A 296 -17.24 6.77 6.50
C LEU A 296 -18.13 7.68 5.64
N SER A 297 -17.55 8.46 4.74
CA SER A 297 -18.29 9.37 3.85
C SER A 297 -19.10 8.66 2.76
N GLU A 298 -19.04 7.32 2.66
CA GLU A 298 -19.91 6.56 1.75
C GLU A 298 -21.40 6.64 2.17
N LYS A 299 -21.66 6.78 3.46
CA LYS A 299 -23.02 6.85 3.97
C LYS A 299 -23.29 8.06 4.87
N HIS A 300 -22.25 8.63 5.46
CA HIS A 300 -22.37 9.72 6.41
C HIS A 300 -21.77 11.00 5.86
N LYS A 301 -22.23 12.13 6.35
CA LYS A 301 -21.57 13.42 6.14
C LYS A 301 -20.54 13.62 7.21
N ILE A 302 -19.33 14.03 6.83
CA ILE A 302 -18.19 14.11 7.74
C ILE A 302 -17.84 15.57 7.99
N ILE A 303 -17.67 15.95 9.24
CA ILE A 303 -16.99 17.17 9.65
C ILE A 303 -15.64 16.74 10.21
N PHE A 304 -14.59 16.98 9.45
CA PHE A 304 -13.22 16.63 9.85
C PHE A 304 -12.53 17.85 10.44
N VAL A 305 -12.23 17.77 11.74
CA VAL A 305 -11.54 18.83 12.49
C VAL A 305 -10.08 18.43 12.67
N CYS A 306 -9.15 19.26 12.21
CA CYS A 306 -7.71 19.04 12.38
C CYS A 306 -7.03 20.24 13.07
N ALA A 307 -6.09 19.96 13.96
CA ALA A 307 -5.23 20.97 14.56
C ALA A 307 -4.17 21.47 13.56
N ALA A 308 -3.63 20.56 12.75
CA ALA A 308 -2.61 20.85 11.76
C ALA A 308 -3.21 20.94 10.35
N ARG A 309 -3.10 22.11 9.72
CA ARG A 309 -3.64 22.39 8.39
C ARG A 309 -3.19 21.40 7.32
N HIS A 310 -1.91 21.01 7.32
CA HIS A 310 -1.36 20.08 6.34
C HIS A 310 -2.05 18.70 6.38
N VAL A 311 -2.52 18.26 7.55
CA VAL A 311 -3.28 17.00 7.70
C VAL A 311 -4.62 17.09 6.97
N GLY A 312 -5.34 18.20 7.15
CA GLY A 312 -6.59 18.47 6.43
C GLY A 312 -6.38 18.54 4.91
N LEU A 313 -5.29 19.17 4.45
CA LEU A 313 -4.96 19.23 3.02
C LEU A 313 -4.57 17.87 2.44
N ALA A 314 -3.88 17.03 3.20
CA ALA A 314 -3.56 15.65 2.79
C ALA A 314 -4.83 14.80 2.66
N LEU A 315 -5.76 14.89 3.62
CA LEU A 315 -7.06 14.25 3.51
C LEU A 315 -7.84 14.75 2.29
N ALA A 316 -7.82 16.07 2.04
CA ALA A 316 -8.49 16.67 0.90
C ALA A 316 -7.97 16.10 -0.43
N LYS A 317 -6.65 16.04 -0.61
CA LYS A 317 -6.01 15.46 -1.79
C LYS A 317 -6.44 14.01 -2.03
N SER A 318 -6.44 13.20 -0.97
CA SER A 318 -6.89 11.82 -1.01
C SER A 318 -8.38 11.70 -1.33
N ALA A 319 -9.23 12.55 -0.76
CA ALA A 319 -10.67 12.56 -1.01
C ALA A 319 -11.01 13.00 -2.46
N ILE A 320 -10.32 14.00 -2.99
CA ILE A 320 -10.48 14.46 -4.38
C ILE A 320 -10.13 13.34 -5.36
N SER A 321 -9.06 12.58 -5.09
CA SER A 321 -8.61 11.50 -5.98
C SER A 321 -9.64 10.38 -6.16
N VAL A 322 -10.55 10.22 -5.20
CA VAL A 322 -11.69 9.29 -5.29
C VAL A 322 -13.03 10.02 -5.50
N GLN A 323 -12.97 11.26 -6.01
CA GLN A 323 -14.10 12.09 -6.40
C GLN A 323 -15.08 12.40 -5.27
N LYS A 324 -14.62 12.51 -4.02
CA LYS A 324 -15.44 12.99 -2.92
C LYS A 324 -15.66 14.50 -3.02
N ARG A 325 -16.85 14.93 -2.65
CA ARG A 325 -17.27 16.32 -2.66
C ARG A 325 -16.89 16.96 -1.35
N ILE A 326 -15.91 17.84 -1.38
CA ILE A 326 -15.32 18.43 -0.19
C ILE A 326 -15.56 19.93 -0.10
N ALA A 327 -15.57 20.42 1.13
CA ALA A 327 -15.60 21.84 1.44
C ALA A 327 -14.57 22.15 2.54
N PHE A 328 -14.15 23.40 2.61
CA PHE A 328 -13.13 23.87 3.53
C PHE A 328 -13.63 25.04 4.37
N ALA A 329 -13.40 24.92 5.67
CA ALA A 329 -13.59 25.99 6.65
C ALA A 329 -12.27 26.23 7.40
N PHE A 330 -11.30 26.86 6.72
CA PHE A 330 -10.04 27.27 7.32
C PHE A 330 -10.02 28.79 7.52
N GLY A 331 -9.74 29.24 8.75
CA GLY A 331 -9.65 30.65 9.09
C GLY A 331 -10.95 31.42 8.82
N CYS A 332 -12.10 30.76 8.94
CA CYS A 332 -13.41 31.34 8.71
C CYS A 332 -13.82 32.23 9.90
N LYS A 333 -14.29 33.43 9.58
CA LYS A 333 -14.91 34.33 10.55
C LYS A 333 -16.44 34.28 10.49
N SER A 334 -16.98 33.75 9.40
CA SER A 334 -18.40 33.52 9.18
C SER A 334 -18.61 32.29 8.31
N VAL A 335 -19.86 31.84 8.21
CA VAL A 335 -20.27 30.73 7.34
C VAL A 335 -20.02 31.05 5.86
N ASP A 336 -20.09 32.32 5.48
CA ASP A 336 -19.86 32.79 4.09
C ASP A 336 -18.40 32.63 3.64
N ASP A 337 -17.48 32.44 4.58
CA ASP A 337 -16.07 32.22 4.30
C ASP A 337 -15.75 30.77 3.88
N ILE A 338 -16.69 29.85 4.01
CA ILE A 338 -16.55 28.45 3.61
C ILE A 338 -16.35 28.36 2.10
N ARG A 339 -15.46 27.47 1.66
CA ARG A 339 -15.13 27.26 0.24
C ARG A 339 -15.41 25.83 -0.17
N LEU A 340 -16.18 25.67 -1.25
CA LEU A 340 -16.49 24.38 -1.84
C LEU A 340 -15.46 24.04 -2.91
N HIS A 341 -15.02 22.78 -2.95
CA HIS A 341 -14.35 22.25 -4.11
C HIS A 341 -15.35 22.09 -5.27
N TYR A 342 -14.91 22.23 -6.52
CA TYR A 342 -15.81 22.25 -7.68
C TYR A 342 -16.66 20.96 -7.82
N PHE A 343 -16.20 19.81 -7.31
CA PHE A 343 -17.04 18.60 -7.26
C PHE A 343 -18.26 18.73 -6.34
N ALA A 344 -18.19 19.57 -5.33
CA ALA A 344 -19.29 19.80 -4.41
C ALA A 344 -20.30 20.83 -4.92
N VAL A 345 -19.97 21.55 -5.97
CA VAL A 345 -20.81 22.60 -6.54
C VAL A 345 -21.89 21.99 -7.43
N LYS A 346 -23.15 22.32 -7.17
CA LYS A 346 -24.32 21.78 -7.87
C LYS A 346 -24.43 22.28 -9.30
N GLU A 347 -24.05 23.54 -9.55
CA GLU A 347 -24.10 24.18 -10.86
C GLU A 347 -22.81 24.97 -11.11
N ALA A 348 -21.82 24.34 -11.74
CA ALA A 348 -20.68 25.06 -12.29
C ALA A 348 -21.06 25.71 -13.64
N THR A 349 -21.53 26.94 -13.63
CA THR A 349 -21.70 27.73 -14.87
C THR A 349 -20.33 28.19 -15.34
N ARG A 350 -19.83 27.54 -16.38
CA ARG A 350 -18.62 27.97 -17.09
C ARG A 350 -18.97 29.18 -17.95
N ASP A 351 -18.37 30.31 -17.67
CA ASP A 351 -18.52 31.48 -18.56
C ASP A 351 -17.64 31.26 -19.80
N TRP A 352 -18.29 30.92 -20.92
CA TRP A 352 -17.64 30.67 -22.21
C TRP A 352 -16.94 31.91 -22.79
N ARG A 353 -17.26 33.10 -22.31
CA ARG A 353 -16.71 34.36 -22.84
C ARG A 353 -15.41 34.78 -22.18
N THR A 354 -15.21 34.43 -20.92
CA THR A 354 -14.05 34.87 -20.15
C THR A 354 -13.13 33.72 -19.75
N GLY A 355 -13.49 32.46 -20.01
CA GLY A 355 -12.73 31.27 -19.61
C GLY A 355 -12.60 31.09 -18.07
N GLY A 356 -13.22 31.96 -17.29
CA GLY A 356 -13.21 31.94 -15.85
C GLY A 356 -14.37 31.15 -15.26
N ILE A 357 -14.16 30.56 -14.09
CA ILE A 357 -15.22 29.99 -13.28
C ILE A 357 -15.96 31.15 -12.64
N ARG A 358 -17.26 31.34 -13.00
CA ARG A 358 -18.10 32.29 -12.32
C ARG A 358 -18.21 31.97 -10.83
N LYS A 359 -18.46 33.01 -10.04
CA LYS A 359 -18.63 33.00 -8.60
C LYS A 359 -19.40 31.75 -8.15
N VAL A 360 -18.71 30.85 -7.45
CA VAL A 360 -19.30 29.62 -6.92
C VAL A 360 -20.29 30.03 -5.83
N ASP A 361 -21.52 29.59 -5.92
CA ASP A 361 -22.49 29.80 -4.86
C ASP A 361 -22.20 28.85 -3.69
N ASN A 362 -21.47 29.33 -2.68
CA ASN A 362 -21.13 28.60 -1.46
C ASN A 362 -22.37 28.45 -0.53
N SER A 363 -23.52 29.02 -0.85
CA SER A 363 -24.71 28.91 -0.03
C SER A 363 -25.39 27.54 -0.13
N ILE A 364 -25.06 26.74 -1.17
CA ILE A 364 -25.66 25.43 -1.40
C ILE A 364 -24.66 24.33 -1.09
N GLY A 365 -24.75 23.78 0.12
CA GLY A 365 -23.85 22.73 0.62
C GLY A 365 -24.43 21.32 0.67
N ASP A 366 -25.59 21.09 0.03
CA ASP A 366 -26.31 19.81 0.05
C ASP A 366 -25.49 18.63 -0.55
N ASN A 367 -24.54 18.93 -1.42
CA ASN A 367 -23.67 17.93 -2.05
C ASN A 367 -22.39 17.65 -1.27
N VAL A 368 -22.05 18.38 -0.21
CA VAL A 368 -20.79 18.17 0.53
C VAL A 368 -20.81 16.83 1.23
N ASP A 369 -19.75 16.03 1.01
CA ASP A 369 -19.56 14.76 1.70
C ASP A 369 -18.62 14.91 2.91
N ILE A 370 -17.55 15.70 2.76
CA ILE A 370 -16.56 15.94 3.81
C ILE A 370 -16.30 17.45 3.91
N MET A 371 -16.57 18.01 5.07
CA MET A 371 -16.17 19.36 5.48
C MET A 371 -14.87 19.26 6.27
N ILE A 372 -13.82 19.93 5.80
CA ILE A 372 -12.52 19.96 6.45
C ILE A 372 -12.33 21.33 7.10
N CYS A 373 -12.05 21.36 8.39
CA CYS A 373 -11.92 22.62 9.13
C CYS A 373 -10.79 22.58 10.15
N ASP A 374 -10.30 23.77 10.51
CA ASP A 374 -9.48 23.97 11.69
C ASP A 374 -10.36 24.06 12.96
N ILE A 375 -9.70 24.00 14.13
CA ILE A 375 -10.38 24.05 15.42
C ILE A 375 -11.15 25.38 15.60
N GLN A 376 -10.62 26.50 15.09
CA GLN A 376 -11.23 27.82 15.23
C GLN A 376 -12.49 27.98 14.39
N SER A 377 -12.50 27.36 13.20
CA SER A 377 -13.62 27.43 12.26
C SER A 377 -14.67 26.31 12.43
N TYR A 378 -14.46 25.40 13.38
CA TYR A 378 -15.31 24.23 13.61
C TYR A 378 -16.79 24.58 13.79
N LEU A 379 -17.10 25.62 14.58
CA LEU A 379 -18.50 26.02 14.78
C LEU A 379 -19.17 26.46 13.48
N HIS A 380 -18.46 27.21 12.64
CA HIS A 380 -18.98 27.64 11.34
C HIS A 380 -19.20 26.45 10.40
N ALA A 381 -18.25 25.49 10.40
CA ALA A 381 -18.38 24.26 9.65
C ALA A 381 -19.58 23.43 10.10
N MET A 382 -19.79 23.31 11.40
CA MET A 382 -20.92 22.58 12.00
C MET A 382 -22.26 23.24 11.65
N PHE A 383 -22.39 24.56 11.79
CA PHE A 383 -23.63 25.27 11.44
C PHE A 383 -23.94 25.15 9.94
N TYR A 384 -22.92 25.27 9.07
CA TYR A 384 -23.09 25.10 7.65
C TYR A 384 -23.59 23.68 7.31
N MET A 385 -22.91 22.65 7.79
CA MET A 385 -23.30 21.26 7.51
C MET A 385 -24.69 20.92 8.06
N LYS A 386 -25.03 21.41 9.24
CA LYS A 386 -26.34 21.20 9.86
C LYS A 386 -27.48 21.87 9.10
N ALA A 387 -27.22 22.96 8.36
CA ALA A 387 -28.23 23.61 7.52
C ALA A 387 -28.70 22.73 6.33
N PHE A 388 -27.88 21.81 5.87
CA PHE A 388 -28.17 20.95 4.71
C PHE A 388 -28.32 19.45 5.06
N HIS A 389 -27.79 19.01 6.19
CA HIS A 389 -27.73 17.58 6.54
C HIS A 389 -28.27 17.31 7.94
N PRO A 390 -29.04 16.21 8.12
CA PRO A 390 -29.50 15.77 9.43
C PRO A 390 -28.31 15.39 10.34
N VAL A 391 -28.43 15.71 11.62
CA VAL A 391 -27.41 15.41 12.62
C VAL A 391 -27.16 13.91 12.71
N GLU A 392 -28.20 13.10 12.57
CA GLU A 392 -28.17 11.63 12.62
C GLU A 392 -27.29 11.01 11.53
N ASN A 393 -27.13 11.71 10.41
CA ASN A 393 -26.30 11.28 9.28
C ASN A 393 -24.91 11.93 9.27
N THR A 394 -24.57 12.72 10.29
CA THR A 394 -23.35 13.49 10.35
C THR A 394 -22.41 12.94 11.41
N ILE A 395 -21.17 12.70 11.03
CA ILE A 395 -20.09 12.28 11.94
C ILE A 395 -19.12 13.44 12.11
N LEU A 396 -18.89 13.83 13.35
CA LEU A 396 -17.79 14.70 13.73
C LEU A 396 -16.56 13.84 13.98
N PHE A 397 -15.54 13.99 13.12
CA PHE A 397 -14.27 13.31 13.24
C PHE A 397 -13.20 14.31 13.65
N TRP A 398 -12.71 14.19 14.87
CA TRP A 398 -11.69 15.07 15.42
C TRP A 398 -10.35 14.36 15.40
N ASP A 399 -9.42 14.86 14.57
CA ASP A 399 -8.08 14.29 14.44
C ASP A 399 -7.16 14.91 15.49
N GLU A 400 -6.44 14.06 16.22
CA GLU A 400 -5.52 14.45 17.30
C GLU A 400 -6.14 15.40 18.36
N PRO A 401 -7.22 15.00 19.05
CA PRO A 401 -7.93 15.88 20.00
C PRO A 401 -7.12 16.24 21.26
N THR A 402 -5.94 15.65 21.44
CA THR A 402 -5.02 15.95 22.55
C THR A 402 -4.26 17.25 22.35
N ILE A 403 -4.26 17.80 21.13
CA ILE A 403 -3.69 19.13 20.86
C ILE A 403 -4.74 20.16 21.28
N THR A 404 -4.62 20.66 22.51
CA THR A 404 -5.41 21.81 22.99
C THR A 404 -4.72 23.08 22.59
N MET A 405 -5.49 24.03 22.08
CA MET A 405 -5.03 25.42 21.93
C MET A 405 -5.45 26.15 23.20
N ASP A 406 -4.49 26.47 24.04
CA ASP A 406 -4.67 27.38 25.18
C ASP A 406 -4.95 28.80 24.72
#